data_d7fdf788968add77c34f724c5f5d2414
#
_entry.id   d7fdf788968add77c34f724c5f5d2414
#
_cell.length_a   1.000
_cell.length_b   1.000
_cell.length_c   1.000
_cell.angle_alpha   90.00
_cell.angle_beta   90.00
_cell.angle_gamma   90.00
#
_symmetry.space_group_name_H-M   'P 1'
#
loop_
_entity.id
_entity.type
_entity.pdbx_description
1 polymer ?
#
loop_
_entity_poly.entity_id
_entity_poly.type
_entity_poly.pdbx_seq_one_letter_code
_entity_poly.pdbx_strand_id
1 'polypeptide(L)'
;MAITANLASTCSAISGGVRRVAFISLGDIAEGAISVTSGEVDTITLATGKEFFSYDAEQDTIEWRENGEMVNGSLKYTEEIELYIRGNNKTNRDAIVALVEDLCGVLAIVEDSNGTIFLIGWSEDLDLDRPLKMASDASGSGKELTDLAGSTITMTCMSPHKAFPITGITWATLTTPAS
;
A
#
# COMPACT_ATOMS: atom_id res chain seq x y z
N MET A 1 -21.65 17.99 -2.16
CA MET A 1 -20.34 18.67 -2.07
C MET A 1 -20.18 19.53 -3.32
N ALA A 2 -19.80 20.78 -3.19
CA ALA A 2 -19.60 21.68 -4.34
C ALA A 2 -18.14 21.62 -4.82
N ILE A 3 -17.93 21.82 -6.13
CA ILE A 3 -16.57 21.95 -6.67
C ILE A 3 -15.97 23.27 -6.15
N THR A 4 -14.89 23.19 -5.40
CA THR A 4 -14.27 24.34 -4.71
C THR A 4 -12.84 24.65 -5.16
N ALA A 5 -12.27 23.81 -6.03
CA ALA A 5 -10.90 23.97 -6.51
C ALA A 5 -10.78 23.75 -8.01
N ASN A 6 -9.82 24.44 -8.64
CA ASN A 6 -9.45 24.20 -10.02
C ASN A 6 -8.52 22.99 -10.10
N LEU A 7 -8.78 22.12 -11.08
CA LEU A 7 -7.84 21.06 -11.45
C LEU A 7 -6.89 21.59 -12.52
N ALA A 8 -5.60 21.54 -12.25
CA ALA A 8 -4.58 21.92 -13.21
C ALA A 8 -3.74 20.72 -13.60
N SER A 9 -3.56 20.51 -14.91
CA SER A 9 -2.56 19.59 -15.41
C SER A 9 -1.19 20.26 -15.34
N THR A 10 -0.21 19.55 -14.77
CA THR A 10 1.17 20.07 -14.76
C THR A 10 1.84 19.77 -16.10
N CYS A 11 2.60 20.73 -16.60
CA CYS A 11 3.41 20.54 -17.82
C CYS A 11 4.82 20.03 -17.49
N SER A 12 5.13 19.72 -16.24
CA SER A 12 6.38 19.09 -15.84
C SER A 12 6.35 17.59 -16.14
N ALA A 13 7.52 17.02 -16.41
CA ALA A 13 7.65 15.57 -16.57
C ALA A 13 7.32 14.90 -15.23
N ILE A 14 6.29 14.06 -15.23
CA ILE A 14 5.88 13.24 -14.09
C ILE A 14 6.16 11.80 -14.49
N SER A 15 6.97 11.10 -13.69
CA SER A 15 7.22 9.68 -13.87
C SER A 15 6.07 8.87 -13.28
N GLY A 16 5.51 7.94 -14.05
CA GLY A 16 4.59 6.94 -13.53
C GLY A 16 5.33 5.83 -12.78
N GLY A 17 4.55 4.99 -12.10
CA GLY A 17 5.05 3.81 -11.42
C GLY A 17 5.27 4.01 -9.91
N VAL A 18 5.41 2.89 -9.23
CA VAL A 18 5.69 2.79 -7.80
C VAL A 18 7.18 2.55 -7.62
N ARG A 19 7.80 3.32 -6.74
CA ARG A 19 9.22 3.17 -6.42
C ARG A 19 9.46 2.05 -5.41
N ARG A 20 8.62 1.97 -4.39
CA ARG A 20 8.72 0.97 -3.32
C ARG A 20 7.41 0.86 -2.54
N VAL A 21 7.23 -0.28 -1.89
CA VAL A 21 6.09 -0.59 -1.03
C VAL A 21 6.57 -1.18 0.28
N ALA A 22 5.87 -0.88 1.37
CA ALA A 22 6.09 -1.54 2.65
C ALA A 22 4.76 -1.84 3.33
N PHE A 23 4.73 -2.91 4.11
CA PHE A 23 3.54 -3.41 4.79
C PHE A 23 3.76 -3.51 6.29
N ILE A 24 2.68 -3.34 7.04
CA ILE A 24 2.64 -3.60 8.47
C ILE A 24 1.37 -4.38 8.82
N SER A 25 1.48 -5.32 9.74
CA SER A 25 0.33 -6.03 10.28
C SER A 25 -0.60 -5.09 11.05
N LEU A 26 -1.90 -5.27 10.87
CA LEU A 26 -2.91 -4.47 11.57
C LEU A 26 -2.76 -4.54 13.09
N GLY A 27 -2.34 -5.69 13.63
CA GLY A 27 -2.12 -5.89 15.06
C GLY A 27 -0.96 -5.07 15.66
N ASP A 28 -0.13 -4.47 14.83
CA ASP A 28 1.03 -3.66 15.24
C ASP A 28 0.73 -2.14 15.27
N ILE A 29 -0.50 -1.77 14.93
CA ILE A 29 -1.01 -0.39 14.97
C ILE A 29 -2.24 -0.35 15.88
N ALA A 30 -2.30 0.59 16.81
CA ALA A 30 -3.46 0.79 17.65
C ALA A 30 -4.56 1.58 16.93
N GLU A 31 -5.83 1.40 17.34
CA GLU A 31 -6.91 2.27 16.90
C GLU A 31 -6.60 3.74 17.25
N GLY A 32 -6.91 4.66 16.34
CA GLY A 32 -6.66 6.07 16.53
C GLY A 32 -5.17 6.47 16.50
N ALA A 33 -4.27 5.57 16.09
CA ALA A 33 -2.83 5.85 15.97
C ALA A 33 -2.45 6.67 14.74
N ILE A 34 -3.42 6.89 13.83
CA ILE A 34 -3.23 7.62 12.57
C ILE A 34 -4.11 8.88 12.63
N SER A 35 -3.53 10.03 12.32
CA SER A 35 -4.26 11.29 12.23
C SER A 35 -4.08 11.96 10.87
N VAL A 36 -5.15 12.67 10.46
CA VAL A 36 -5.22 13.40 9.19
C VAL A 36 -5.48 14.86 9.47
N THR A 37 -4.70 15.73 8.86
CA THR A 37 -4.91 17.17 8.87
C THR A 37 -4.98 17.68 7.44
N SER A 38 -6.08 18.36 7.11
CA SER A 38 -6.28 18.94 5.77
C SER A 38 -6.22 17.94 4.60
N GLY A 39 -6.56 16.66 4.84
CA GLY A 39 -6.56 15.61 3.82
C GLY A 39 -5.19 14.93 3.61
N GLU A 40 -4.26 15.12 4.54
CA GLU A 40 -2.94 14.50 4.54
C GLU A 40 -2.71 13.80 5.88
N VAL A 41 -2.09 12.62 5.86
CA VAL A 41 -1.67 11.92 7.08
C VAL A 41 -0.43 12.62 7.64
N ASP A 42 -0.53 13.13 8.84
CA ASP A 42 0.54 13.86 9.55
C ASP A 42 1.15 13.08 10.70
N THR A 43 0.44 12.07 11.20
CA THR A 43 0.93 11.24 12.31
C THR A 43 0.57 9.77 12.06
N ILE A 44 1.56 8.89 12.25
CA ILE A 44 1.39 7.44 12.32
C ILE A 44 2.17 6.96 13.54
N THR A 45 1.47 6.48 14.55
CA THR A 45 2.09 5.96 15.77
C THR A 45 2.13 4.43 15.73
N LEU A 46 3.32 3.88 15.66
CA LEU A 46 3.55 2.44 15.67
C LEU A 46 3.77 1.94 17.10
N ALA A 47 3.45 0.70 17.38
CA ALA A 47 3.81 0.06 18.63
C ALA A 47 5.35 -0.02 18.75
N THR A 48 5.87 0.05 19.99
CA THR A 48 7.30 0.02 20.25
C THR A 48 7.98 -1.21 19.62
N GLY A 49 9.04 -0.99 18.86
CA GLY A 49 9.78 -2.03 18.16
C GLY A 49 9.13 -2.52 16.88
N LYS A 50 8.06 -1.84 16.40
CA LYS A 50 7.37 -2.18 15.15
C LYS A 50 7.73 -1.20 14.05
N GLU A 51 7.66 -1.66 12.82
CA GLU A 51 8.00 -0.92 11.61
C GLU A 51 7.20 -1.43 10.41
N PHE A 52 7.15 -0.65 9.34
CA PHE A 52 6.71 -1.14 8.04
C PHE A 52 7.84 -1.93 7.39
N PHE A 53 7.57 -3.16 7.02
CA PHE A 53 8.53 -4.02 6.33
C PHE A 53 8.53 -3.74 4.83
N SER A 54 9.66 -3.27 4.30
CA SER A 54 9.84 -3.00 2.88
C SER A 54 9.91 -4.30 2.07
N TYR A 55 9.14 -4.31 0.96
CA TYR A 55 9.23 -5.35 -0.06
C TYR A 55 9.93 -4.74 -1.28
N ASP A 56 11.19 -5.15 -1.46
CA ASP A 56 12.01 -4.74 -2.58
C ASP A 56 11.61 -5.59 -3.80
N ALA A 57 10.84 -5.01 -4.70
CA ALA A 57 10.55 -5.60 -5.99
C ALA A 57 11.50 -5.04 -7.05
N GLU A 58 11.60 -5.73 -8.19
CA GLU A 58 12.34 -5.20 -9.34
C GLU A 58 11.67 -3.91 -9.83
N GLN A 59 12.45 -3.07 -10.51
CA GLN A 59 11.92 -1.86 -11.13
C GLN A 59 10.77 -2.21 -12.08
N ASP A 60 9.71 -1.40 -12.05
CA ASP A 60 8.49 -1.55 -12.88
C ASP A 60 7.69 -2.85 -12.61
N THR A 61 7.82 -3.44 -11.42
CA THR A 61 7.10 -4.66 -11.03
C THR A 61 6.07 -4.45 -9.91
N ILE A 62 5.92 -3.21 -9.44
CA ILE A 62 4.90 -2.84 -8.48
C ILE A 62 3.91 -1.92 -9.17
N GLU A 63 2.65 -2.22 -9.06
CA GLU A 63 1.57 -1.35 -9.50
C GLU A 63 0.60 -1.07 -8.34
N TRP A 64 0.21 0.18 -8.18
CA TRP A 64 -0.87 0.60 -7.32
C TRP A 64 -1.97 1.24 -8.16
N ARG A 65 -3.19 0.80 -7.97
CA ARG A 65 -4.38 1.31 -8.65
C ARG A 65 -5.44 1.73 -7.63
N GLU A 66 -6.12 2.81 -7.93
CA GLU A 66 -7.25 3.31 -7.16
C GLU A 66 -8.42 3.55 -8.11
N ASN A 67 -9.50 2.80 -7.96
CA ASN A 67 -10.67 2.87 -8.81
C ASN A 67 -11.88 3.33 -8.00
N GLY A 68 -12.43 4.49 -8.34
CA GLY A 68 -13.65 5.03 -7.74
C GLY A 68 -14.90 4.66 -8.54
N GLU A 69 -15.93 4.18 -7.86
CA GLU A 69 -17.23 3.90 -8.45
C GLU A 69 -18.38 4.40 -7.58
N MET A 70 -19.50 4.75 -8.22
CA MET A 70 -20.72 5.12 -7.51
C MET A 70 -21.62 3.89 -7.39
N VAL A 71 -21.87 3.44 -6.16
CA VAL A 71 -22.72 2.28 -5.87
C VAL A 71 -23.88 2.71 -4.99
N ASN A 72 -25.11 2.55 -5.45
CA ASN A 72 -26.33 2.91 -4.72
C ASN A 72 -26.30 4.35 -4.13
N GLY A 73 -25.70 5.30 -4.86
CA GLY A 73 -25.59 6.71 -4.43
C GLY A 73 -24.45 7.00 -3.46
N SER A 74 -23.64 6.02 -3.10
CA SER A 74 -22.44 6.18 -2.30
C SER A 74 -21.18 5.98 -3.14
N LEU A 75 -20.17 6.82 -2.90
CA LEU A 75 -18.87 6.68 -3.54
C LEU A 75 -18.06 5.61 -2.82
N LYS A 76 -17.45 4.73 -3.59
CA LYS A 76 -16.56 3.66 -3.11
C LYS A 76 -15.28 3.67 -3.94
N TYR A 77 -14.14 3.59 -3.28
CA TYR A 77 -12.84 3.37 -3.91
C TYR A 77 -12.39 1.94 -3.63
N THR A 78 -11.92 1.28 -4.69
CA THR A 78 -11.21 0.01 -4.58
C THR A 78 -9.74 0.29 -4.83
N GLU A 79 -8.92 -0.01 -3.85
CA GLU A 79 -7.47 0.13 -3.92
C GLU A 79 -6.87 -1.26 -4.13
N GLU A 80 -5.94 -1.34 -5.05
CA GLU A 80 -5.27 -2.59 -5.42
C GLU A 80 -3.76 -2.35 -5.51
N ILE A 81 -3.01 -3.22 -4.86
CA ILE A 81 -1.54 -3.29 -4.98
C ILE A 81 -1.20 -4.63 -5.60
N GLU A 82 -0.54 -4.60 -6.75
CA GLU A 82 0.05 -5.76 -7.38
C GLU A 82 1.57 -5.66 -7.34
N LEU A 83 2.23 -6.69 -6.84
CA LEU A 83 3.68 -6.74 -6.81
C LEU A 83 4.19 -8.10 -7.29
N TYR A 84 5.28 -8.06 -8.08
CA TYR A 84 5.99 -9.25 -8.50
C TYR A 84 7.31 -9.37 -7.74
N ILE A 85 7.52 -10.50 -7.07
CA ILE A 85 8.73 -10.82 -6.33
C ILE A 85 9.49 -11.91 -7.08
N ARG A 86 10.67 -11.55 -7.60
CA ARG A 86 11.53 -12.48 -8.31
C ARG A 86 12.17 -13.49 -7.37
N GLY A 87 12.18 -14.74 -7.81
CA GLY A 87 12.83 -15.84 -7.12
C GLY A 87 11.94 -16.54 -6.08
N ASN A 88 11.98 -17.87 -6.16
CA ASN A 88 11.21 -18.78 -5.29
C ASN A 88 12.08 -19.35 -4.15
N ASN A 89 12.98 -18.53 -3.58
CA ASN A 89 13.77 -18.96 -2.43
C ASN A 89 12.92 -19.03 -1.15
N LYS A 90 13.45 -19.71 -0.14
CA LYS A 90 12.73 -19.91 1.13
C LYS A 90 12.35 -18.58 1.78
N THR A 91 13.25 -17.60 1.81
CA THR A 91 13.05 -16.28 2.45
C THR A 91 11.88 -15.54 1.82
N ASN A 92 11.82 -15.46 0.48
CA ASN A 92 10.73 -14.81 -0.23
C ASN A 92 9.40 -15.53 0.02
N ARG A 93 9.42 -16.86 -0.02
CA ARG A 93 8.20 -17.63 0.24
C ARG A 93 7.69 -17.47 1.67
N ASP A 94 8.56 -17.47 2.67
CA ASP A 94 8.19 -17.27 4.07
C ASP A 94 7.61 -15.85 4.27
N ALA A 95 8.18 -14.82 3.63
CA ALA A 95 7.65 -13.44 3.68
C ALA A 95 6.27 -13.32 3.02
N ILE A 96 6.07 -13.98 1.87
CA ILE A 96 4.76 -14.02 1.20
C ILE A 96 3.73 -14.74 2.06
N VAL A 97 4.09 -15.90 2.63
CA VAL A 97 3.21 -16.66 3.52
C VAL A 97 2.82 -15.83 4.73
N ALA A 98 3.76 -15.11 5.35
CA ALA A 98 3.45 -14.22 6.48
C ALA A 98 2.44 -13.13 6.11
N LEU A 99 2.55 -12.56 4.89
CA LEU A 99 1.61 -11.56 4.37
C LEU A 99 0.21 -12.16 4.10
N VAL A 100 0.17 -13.40 3.56
CA VAL A 100 -1.08 -14.13 3.25
C VAL A 100 -1.79 -14.61 4.50
N GLU A 101 -1.04 -15.09 5.50
CA GLU A 101 -1.58 -15.64 6.74
C GLU A 101 -2.07 -14.56 7.72
N ASP A 102 -1.79 -13.29 7.46
CA ASP A 102 -2.36 -12.19 8.25
C ASP A 102 -3.86 -12.02 7.94
N LEU A 103 -4.67 -12.83 8.61
CA LEU A 103 -6.13 -12.85 8.43
C LEU A 103 -6.79 -11.54 8.87
N CYS A 104 -6.14 -10.78 9.73
CA CYS A 104 -6.64 -9.47 10.15
C CYS A 104 -6.48 -8.43 9.05
N GLY A 105 -5.51 -8.64 8.16
CA GLY A 105 -5.15 -7.73 7.09
C GLY A 105 -3.94 -6.87 7.45
N VAL A 106 -3.50 -6.08 6.49
CA VAL A 106 -2.30 -5.24 6.60
C VAL A 106 -2.60 -3.82 6.14
N LEU A 107 -1.81 -2.87 6.62
CA LEU A 107 -1.69 -1.55 6.00
C LEU A 107 -0.47 -1.51 5.10
N ALA A 108 -0.54 -0.72 4.04
CA ALA A 108 0.58 -0.48 3.16
C ALA A 108 0.92 0.99 3.06
N ILE A 109 2.20 1.28 2.88
CA ILE A 109 2.69 2.56 2.39
C ILE A 109 3.30 2.35 1.02
N VAL A 110 2.96 3.22 0.09
CA VAL A 110 3.44 3.19 -1.29
C VAL A 110 4.09 4.52 -1.60
N GLU A 111 5.33 4.49 -2.07
CA GLU A 111 6.01 5.68 -2.59
C GLU A 111 5.99 5.65 -4.10
N ASP A 112 5.42 6.70 -4.70
CA ASP A 112 5.43 6.86 -6.15
C ASP A 112 6.81 7.31 -6.67
N SER A 113 6.98 7.29 -7.99
CA SER A 113 8.22 7.72 -8.64
C SER A 113 8.51 9.22 -8.47
N ASN A 114 7.56 10.01 -7.98
CA ASN A 114 7.71 11.44 -7.71
C ASN A 114 8.07 11.71 -6.24
N GLY A 115 8.12 10.69 -5.39
CA GLY A 115 8.48 10.77 -3.98
C GLY A 115 7.30 11.05 -3.05
N THR A 116 6.07 10.97 -3.54
CA THR A 116 4.88 11.07 -2.70
C THR A 116 4.60 9.70 -2.07
N ILE A 117 4.38 9.68 -0.76
CA ILE A 117 4.05 8.47 -0.01
C ILE A 117 2.55 8.47 0.26
N PHE A 118 1.88 7.37 -0.03
CA PHE A 118 0.44 7.17 0.23
C PHE A 118 0.23 6.07 1.26
N LEU A 119 -0.74 6.27 2.15
CA LEU A 119 -1.21 5.26 3.09
C LEU A 119 -2.42 4.54 2.51
N ILE A 120 -2.37 3.21 2.47
CA ILE A 120 -3.37 2.35 1.84
C ILE A 120 -3.89 1.34 2.85
N GLY A 121 -5.20 1.11 2.82
CA GLY A 121 -5.86 0.18 3.75
C GLY A 121 -6.36 0.84 5.03
N TRP A 122 -6.29 2.18 5.13
CA TRP A 122 -6.83 2.97 6.22
C TRP A 122 -7.80 4.04 5.69
N SER A 123 -8.78 4.41 6.48
CA SER A 123 -9.68 5.51 6.15
C SER A 123 -10.09 6.30 7.39
N GLU A 124 -10.29 7.61 7.24
CA GLU A 124 -10.68 8.50 8.34
C GLU A 124 -12.02 8.09 8.98
N ASP A 125 -12.98 7.59 8.18
CA ASP A 125 -14.32 7.24 8.66
C ASP A 125 -14.39 5.84 9.27
N LEU A 126 -13.53 4.91 8.86
CA LEU A 126 -13.60 3.49 9.22
C LEU A 126 -12.35 3.00 9.99
N ASP A 127 -11.41 3.91 10.22
CA ASP A 127 -10.10 3.63 10.83
C ASP A 127 -9.46 2.34 10.25
N LEU A 128 -9.26 1.32 11.03
CA LEU A 128 -8.61 0.06 10.66
C LEU A 128 -9.60 -1.03 10.21
N ASP A 129 -10.88 -0.72 10.02
CA ASP A 129 -11.92 -1.73 9.73
C ASP A 129 -11.83 -2.32 8.31
N ARG A 130 -11.16 -1.64 7.39
CA ARG A 130 -11.06 -2.02 5.98
C ARG A 130 -9.61 -2.15 5.47
N PRO A 131 -8.78 -2.97 6.14
CA PRO A 131 -7.38 -3.13 5.75
C PRO A 131 -7.25 -3.84 4.39
N LEU A 132 -6.05 -3.75 3.82
CA LEU A 132 -5.67 -4.56 2.68
C LEU A 132 -5.71 -6.05 3.03
N LYS A 133 -6.27 -6.84 2.14
CA LYS A 133 -6.30 -8.30 2.24
C LYS A 133 -5.81 -8.93 0.95
N MET A 134 -5.23 -10.10 1.06
CA MET A 134 -4.81 -10.88 -0.09
C MET A 134 -6.01 -11.19 -0.99
N ALA A 135 -5.89 -10.83 -2.26
CA ALA A 135 -6.85 -11.18 -3.30
C ALA A 135 -6.37 -12.38 -4.11
N SER A 136 -5.09 -12.42 -4.44
CA SER A 136 -4.46 -13.57 -5.14
C SER A 136 -2.97 -13.66 -4.85
N ASP A 137 -2.47 -14.90 -4.86
CA ASP A 137 -1.04 -15.24 -4.90
C ASP A 137 -0.84 -16.27 -6.02
N ALA A 138 0.04 -15.95 -6.96
CA ALA A 138 0.40 -16.81 -8.07
C ALA A 138 1.91 -16.97 -8.12
N SER A 139 2.39 -18.16 -7.76
CA SER A 139 3.82 -18.51 -7.77
C SER A 139 4.14 -19.50 -8.87
N GLY A 140 5.25 -19.30 -9.57
CA GLY A 140 5.68 -20.18 -10.65
C GLY A 140 7.20 -20.22 -10.85
N SER A 141 7.68 -21.31 -11.41
CA SER A 141 9.09 -21.47 -11.77
C SER A 141 9.40 -21.09 -13.22
N GLY A 142 8.35 -20.71 -13.98
CA GLY A 142 8.45 -20.64 -15.44
C GLY A 142 8.50 -22.05 -16.08
N LYS A 143 8.30 -22.10 -17.37
CA LYS A 143 8.37 -23.34 -18.17
C LYS A 143 9.68 -23.41 -18.96
N GLU A 144 10.14 -22.28 -19.44
CA GLU A 144 11.37 -22.16 -20.22
C GLU A 144 12.48 -21.46 -19.42
N LEU A 145 13.73 -21.60 -19.85
CA LEU A 145 14.88 -21.01 -19.15
C LEU A 145 14.83 -19.47 -19.09
N THR A 146 14.13 -18.86 -20.03
CA THR A 146 13.93 -17.39 -20.14
C THR A 146 12.71 -16.87 -19.38
N ASP A 147 11.86 -17.77 -18.87
CA ASP A 147 10.68 -17.37 -18.11
C ASP A 147 11.07 -16.81 -16.74
N LEU A 148 10.28 -15.86 -16.27
CA LEU A 148 10.46 -15.31 -14.95
C LEU A 148 9.98 -16.32 -13.89
N ALA A 149 10.85 -16.64 -12.94
CA ALA A 149 10.49 -17.44 -11.76
C ALA A 149 10.26 -16.50 -10.58
N GLY A 150 9.06 -16.53 -10.00
CA GLY A 150 8.71 -15.65 -8.91
C GLY A 150 7.26 -15.80 -8.49
N SER A 151 6.78 -14.83 -7.71
CA SER A 151 5.41 -14.76 -7.20
C SER A 151 4.80 -13.40 -7.53
N THR A 152 3.59 -13.42 -8.06
CA THR A 152 2.74 -12.22 -8.20
C THR A 152 1.72 -12.23 -7.08
N ILE A 153 1.68 -11.16 -6.31
CA ILE A 153 0.77 -10.99 -5.20
C ILE A 153 -0.14 -9.81 -5.53
N THR A 154 -1.43 -10.00 -5.34
CA THR A 154 -2.42 -8.92 -5.45
C THR A 154 -3.13 -8.76 -4.12
N MET A 155 -3.14 -7.55 -3.60
CA MET A 155 -3.84 -7.19 -2.37
C MET A 155 -4.85 -6.10 -2.67
N THR A 156 -6.02 -6.18 -2.03
CA THR A 156 -7.12 -5.22 -2.27
C THR A 156 -7.76 -4.77 -0.96
N CYS A 157 -8.26 -3.54 -0.97
CA CYS A 157 -9.17 -3.04 0.05
C CYS A 157 -10.25 -2.15 -0.57
N MET A 158 -11.23 -1.78 0.24
CA MET A 158 -12.29 -0.86 -0.16
C MET A 158 -12.38 0.27 0.86
N SER A 159 -12.36 1.51 0.37
CA SER A 159 -12.42 2.72 1.18
C SER A 159 -13.52 3.67 0.68
N PRO A 160 -14.16 4.47 1.55
CA PRO A 160 -15.03 5.56 1.13
C PRO A 160 -14.27 6.76 0.57
N HIS A 161 -12.97 6.83 0.83
CA HIS A 161 -12.07 7.91 0.41
C HIS A 161 -10.93 7.38 -0.44
N LYS A 162 -10.29 8.29 -1.16
CA LYS A 162 -9.00 8.05 -1.80
C LYS A 162 -7.90 7.84 -0.75
N ALA A 163 -6.84 7.12 -1.14
CA ALA A 163 -5.65 6.98 -0.33
C ALA A 163 -5.09 8.37 0.05
N PHE A 164 -4.75 8.54 1.31
CA PHE A 164 -4.23 9.80 1.82
C PHE A 164 -2.72 9.89 1.60
N PRO A 165 -2.22 11.02 1.06
CA PRO A 165 -0.79 11.27 1.04
C PRO A 165 -0.27 11.48 2.48
N ILE A 166 0.96 11.05 2.73
CA ILE A 166 1.65 11.23 4.01
C ILE A 166 2.54 12.45 3.92
N THR A 167 2.43 13.35 4.89
CA THR A 167 3.21 14.59 4.95
C THR A 167 3.98 14.68 6.27
N GLY A 168 5.23 15.18 6.20
CA GLY A 168 6.06 15.38 7.39
C GLY A 168 6.72 14.12 7.95
N ILE A 169 6.37 12.94 7.46
CA ILE A 169 6.95 11.67 7.85
C ILE A 169 7.76 11.10 6.68
N THR A 170 8.98 10.65 6.94
CA THR A 170 9.82 10.10 5.88
C THR A 170 9.68 8.58 5.79
N TRP A 171 9.97 8.01 4.62
CA TRP A 171 10.03 6.56 4.45
C TRP A 171 10.91 5.88 5.50
N ALA A 172 12.11 6.44 5.74
CA ALA A 172 13.05 5.90 6.70
C ALA A 172 12.48 5.86 8.13
N THR A 173 11.68 6.85 8.53
CA THR A 173 11.03 6.87 9.84
C THR A 173 10.02 5.73 9.99
N LEU A 174 9.27 5.42 8.93
CA LEU A 174 8.24 4.38 8.95
C LEU A 174 8.83 2.97 8.83
N THR A 175 9.99 2.84 8.18
CA THR A 175 10.67 1.54 7.99
C THR A 175 11.86 1.34 8.95
N THR A 176 11.85 2.02 10.09
CA THR A 176 12.79 1.81 11.19
C THR A 176 12.00 1.54 12.45
N PRO A 177 12.40 0.56 13.30
CA PRO A 177 11.64 0.21 14.48
C PRO A 177 11.34 1.41 15.37
N ALA A 178 10.07 1.55 15.75
CA ALA A 178 9.62 2.62 16.65
C ALA A 178 10.28 2.49 18.03
N SER A 179 10.75 3.60 18.57
CA SER A 179 11.42 3.68 19.86
C SER A 179 10.46 3.72 21.06
#